data_6b7e368e2d91266fa93489b3648d2f2b
#
_entry.id   6b7e368e2d91266fa93489b3648d2f2b
#
_cell.length_a   1.000
_cell.length_b   1.000
_cell.length_c   1.000
_cell.angle_alpha   90.00
_cell.angle_beta   90.00
_cell.angle_gamma   90.00
#
_symmetry.space_group_name_H-M   'P 1'
#
loop_
_entity.id
_entity.type
_entity.pdbx_description
1 polymer ?
#
loop_
_entity_poly.entity_id
_entity_poly.type
_entity_poly.pdbx_seq_one_letter_code
_entity_poly.pdbx_strand_id
1 'polypeptide(L)'
;MSDTTANGADVNDKAKVVFETQIIDPDAGAPSANFARIGSLRPTALMYTSGIGATADLPHMSVMVLGLEMWQQQYSKIGEPQRIIEPRLLNAVKSQLGPSVDELRRAPWIQDEPGQDLSMRIGVPTTLFPQWLRCTGCNLLSRAEWNEFVYENTRKHRPDKAQFFHKDCRGKGSGAAKAMKRPAVPARFLLTCIDGHLDEFPYLEWVHNSIGRDWQCSSGVPNPKLEMSESQSNTGPSVRIKCLSCQKSRTMQEATGEKGEAKLPFCRGRHPHLGVFERCEQGTKLMLLGAANQWFPANISLLVMPTMQKRSISDLVELVRALP
;
A
#
# COMPACT_ATOMS: atom_id res chain seq x y z
N MET A 1 26.15 18.15 -37.32
CA MET A 1 24.71 17.92 -37.07
C MET A 1 24.56 16.47 -36.73
N SER A 2 24.61 16.15 -35.48
CA SER A 2 24.41 14.79 -34.96
C SER A 2 23.49 14.94 -33.72
N ASP A 3 22.23 14.61 -33.94
CA ASP A 3 21.20 14.51 -32.91
C ASP A 3 21.53 13.35 -31.97
N THR A 4 21.81 13.70 -30.73
CA THR A 4 21.88 12.75 -29.63
C THR A 4 20.54 12.83 -28.89
N THR A 5 19.58 12.03 -29.29
CA THR A 5 18.34 11.79 -28.50
C THR A 5 18.74 11.07 -27.23
N ALA A 6 18.74 11.80 -26.12
CA ALA A 6 18.86 11.24 -24.80
C ALA A 6 17.57 10.41 -24.50
N ASN A 7 17.74 9.10 -24.42
CA ASN A 7 16.74 8.19 -23.87
C ASN A 7 16.43 8.61 -22.42
N GLY A 8 15.29 9.23 -22.21
CA GLY A 8 14.68 9.36 -20.90
C GLY A 8 14.31 7.96 -20.38
N ALA A 9 15.24 7.33 -19.69
CA ALA A 9 14.95 6.11 -18.96
C ALA A 9 13.88 6.45 -17.91
N ASP A 10 12.74 5.82 -18.06
CA ASP A 10 11.57 5.96 -17.19
C ASP A 10 11.96 5.56 -15.76
N VAL A 11 12.20 6.56 -14.91
CA VAL A 11 12.62 6.42 -13.51
C VAL A 11 11.53 5.71 -12.69
N ASN A 12 10.34 5.54 -13.27
CA ASN A 12 9.17 4.98 -12.61
C ASN A 12 9.15 3.43 -12.59
N ASP A 13 9.94 2.79 -13.42
CA ASP A 13 9.86 1.32 -13.58
C ASP A 13 10.65 0.53 -12.51
N LYS A 14 11.58 1.17 -11.82
CA LYS A 14 12.37 0.52 -10.74
C LYS A 14 11.71 0.53 -9.36
N ALA A 15 10.71 1.36 -9.14
CA ALA A 15 10.05 1.51 -7.84
C ALA A 15 8.79 0.65 -7.66
N LYS A 16 8.35 -0.06 -8.68
CA LYS A 16 7.22 -0.99 -8.57
C LYS A 16 7.68 -2.33 -7.99
N VAL A 17 8.07 -2.32 -6.72
CA VAL A 17 8.13 -3.57 -5.97
C VAL A 17 6.68 -3.95 -5.68
N VAL A 18 6.11 -4.79 -6.51
CA VAL A 18 4.76 -5.32 -6.31
C VAL A 18 4.86 -6.42 -5.26
N PHE A 19 4.29 -6.19 -4.10
CA PHE A 19 4.16 -7.20 -3.06
C PHE A 19 2.86 -7.97 -3.30
N GLU A 20 2.97 -9.22 -3.67
CA GLU A 20 1.81 -10.09 -3.81
C GLU A 20 1.40 -10.60 -2.42
N THR A 21 0.29 -10.09 -1.90
CA THR A 21 -0.37 -10.64 -0.70
C THR A 21 -1.40 -11.68 -1.13
N GLN A 22 -1.24 -12.91 -0.64
CA GLN A 22 -2.21 -13.98 -0.91
C GLN A 22 -3.41 -13.86 0.03
N ILE A 23 -4.60 -14.05 -0.53
CA ILE A 23 -5.85 -14.13 0.22
C ILE A 23 -6.17 -15.59 0.44
N ILE A 24 -6.46 -15.96 1.69
CA ILE A 24 -6.93 -17.31 2.04
C ILE A 24 -8.46 -17.30 2.00
N ASP A 25 -9.06 -18.19 1.21
CA ASP A 25 -10.48 -18.47 1.27
C ASP A 25 -10.75 -19.27 2.56
N PRO A 26 -11.60 -18.80 3.48
CA PRO A 26 -11.90 -19.50 4.73
C PRO A 26 -12.64 -20.83 4.49
N ASP A 27 -13.26 -21.03 3.31
CA ASP A 27 -13.98 -22.24 2.95
C ASP A 27 -13.12 -23.27 2.19
N ALA A 28 -11.93 -22.88 1.73
CA ALA A 28 -10.96 -23.85 1.21
C ALA A 28 -10.34 -24.58 2.39
N GLY A 29 -10.73 -25.83 2.59
CA GLY A 29 -10.41 -26.73 3.71
C GLY A 29 -9.13 -26.40 4.48
N ALA A 30 -9.16 -26.52 5.80
CA ALA A 30 -8.15 -26.01 6.73
C ALA A 30 -6.72 -26.16 6.18
N PRO A 31 -5.98 -25.08 5.98
CA PRO A 31 -4.60 -25.17 5.54
C PRO A 31 -3.84 -26.01 6.57
N SER A 32 -3.02 -26.94 6.08
CA SER A 32 -2.16 -27.75 6.94
C SER A 32 -1.50 -26.83 7.98
N ALA A 33 -1.54 -27.22 9.24
CA ALA A 33 -1.31 -26.41 10.45
C ALA A 33 0.01 -25.61 10.52
N ASN A 34 0.83 -25.58 9.47
CA ASN A 34 2.16 -25.02 9.46
C ASN A 34 2.30 -23.63 8.79
N PHE A 35 1.20 -23.03 8.33
CA PHE A 35 1.29 -21.74 7.64
C PHE A 35 0.44 -20.66 8.32
N ALA A 36 0.95 -20.12 9.42
CA ALA A 36 0.55 -18.78 9.84
C ALA A 36 1.05 -17.80 8.77
N ARG A 37 0.24 -17.51 7.76
CA ARG A 37 0.57 -16.54 6.71
C ARG A 37 0.32 -15.16 7.24
N ILE A 38 1.33 -14.57 7.84
CA ILE A 38 1.33 -13.14 8.15
C ILE A 38 1.52 -12.43 6.80
N GLY A 39 0.58 -11.54 6.47
CA GLY A 39 0.54 -10.84 5.18
C GLY A 39 -0.45 -11.42 4.17
N SER A 40 -1.13 -12.53 4.48
CA SER A 40 -2.31 -12.93 3.74
C SER A 40 -3.52 -12.20 4.32
N LEU A 41 -4.11 -11.32 3.51
CA LEU A 41 -5.35 -10.66 3.87
C LEU A 41 -6.49 -11.65 3.65
N ARG A 42 -7.32 -11.83 4.68
CA ARG A 42 -8.57 -12.58 4.53
C ARG A 42 -9.51 -11.81 3.59
N PRO A 43 -10.43 -12.47 2.86
CA PRO A 43 -11.43 -11.78 2.06
C PRO A 43 -12.19 -10.71 2.84
N THR A 44 -12.48 -10.96 4.11
CA THR A 44 -13.09 -9.98 5.03
C THR A 44 -12.20 -8.75 5.25
N ALA A 45 -10.89 -8.89 5.31
CA ALA A 45 -9.99 -7.75 5.44
C ALA A 45 -10.02 -6.86 4.19
N LEU A 46 -10.06 -7.42 2.98
CA LEU A 46 -10.24 -6.64 1.75
C LEU A 46 -11.56 -5.89 1.71
N MET A 47 -12.62 -6.46 2.26
CA MET A 47 -13.94 -5.83 2.27
C MET A 47 -14.07 -4.73 3.31
N TYR A 48 -13.44 -4.87 4.48
CA TYR A 48 -13.74 -4.02 5.63
C TYR A 48 -12.58 -3.14 6.10
N THR A 49 -11.34 -3.48 5.80
CA THR A 49 -10.18 -2.76 6.36
C THR A 49 -9.07 -2.45 5.36
N SER A 50 -8.90 -3.24 4.33
CA SER A 50 -7.72 -3.19 3.44
C SER A 50 -8.12 -3.39 1.97
N GLY A 51 -9.19 -2.74 1.54
CA GLY A 51 -9.62 -2.77 0.14
C GLY A 51 -8.74 -1.89 -0.76
N ILE A 52 -9.16 -1.75 -2.02
CA ILE A 52 -8.44 -0.93 -3.02
C ILE A 52 -8.25 0.49 -2.49
N GLY A 53 -7.01 0.99 -2.57
CA GLY A 53 -6.65 2.30 -2.07
C GLY A 53 -6.40 2.37 -0.56
N ALA A 54 -6.70 1.30 0.19
CA ALA A 54 -6.36 1.23 1.61
C ALA A 54 -4.89 0.90 1.81
N THR A 55 -4.33 1.37 2.93
CA THR A 55 -3.01 0.91 3.40
C THR A 55 -3.18 -0.32 4.28
N ALA A 56 -2.28 -1.28 4.10
CA ALA A 56 -2.18 -2.47 4.92
C ALA A 56 -0.80 -2.52 5.58
N ASP A 57 -0.78 -2.61 6.91
CA ASP A 57 0.46 -2.72 7.65
C ASP A 57 0.91 -4.19 7.69
N LEU A 58 2.04 -4.47 7.05
CA LEU A 58 2.79 -5.71 7.20
C LEU A 58 3.77 -5.56 8.38
N PRO A 59 4.34 -6.65 8.92
CA PRO A 59 5.19 -6.57 10.11
C PRO A 59 6.38 -5.61 9.99
N HIS A 60 6.88 -5.38 8.79
CA HIS A 60 8.09 -4.58 8.56
C HIS A 60 7.93 -3.46 7.54
N MET A 61 6.76 -3.34 6.91
CA MET A 61 6.48 -2.31 5.91
C MET A 61 5.00 -2.04 5.83
N SER A 62 4.61 -0.92 5.26
CA SER A 62 3.23 -0.63 4.89
C SER A 62 3.09 -0.67 3.37
N VAL A 63 1.99 -1.22 2.91
CA VAL A 63 1.67 -1.34 1.50
C VAL A 63 0.28 -0.78 1.21
N MET A 64 0.05 -0.36 0.00
CA MET A 64 -1.26 0.07 -0.49
C MET A 64 -1.78 -0.92 -1.51
N VAL A 65 -3.04 -1.30 -1.38
CA VAL A 65 -3.72 -2.19 -2.32
C VAL A 65 -3.99 -1.44 -3.62
N LEU A 66 -3.52 -2.00 -4.73
CA LEU A 66 -3.60 -1.38 -6.05
C LEU A 66 -5.00 -1.51 -6.68
N GLY A 67 -5.26 -0.69 -7.69
CA GLY A 67 -6.50 -0.69 -8.46
C GLY A 67 -6.72 -1.96 -9.28
N LEU A 68 -7.97 -2.17 -9.72
CA LEU A 68 -8.41 -3.38 -10.42
C LEU A 68 -7.65 -3.67 -11.72
N GLU A 69 -7.09 -2.66 -12.39
CA GLU A 69 -6.27 -2.85 -13.58
C GLU A 69 -5.05 -3.75 -13.30
N MET A 70 -4.42 -3.57 -12.14
CA MET A 70 -3.30 -4.40 -11.72
C MET A 70 -3.74 -5.81 -11.34
N TRP A 71 -4.98 -6.00 -10.87
CA TRP A 71 -5.55 -7.31 -10.58
C TRP A 71 -5.77 -8.12 -11.86
N GLN A 72 -6.10 -7.46 -12.97
CA GLN A 72 -6.27 -8.13 -14.26
C GLN A 72 -5.02 -8.90 -14.68
N GLN A 73 -3.84 -8.37 -14.38
CA GLN A 73 -2.57 -9.07 -14.63
C GLN A 73 -2.42 -10.35 -13.80
N GLN A 74 -3.02 -10.40 -12.60
CA GLN A 74 -3.00 -11.61 -11.78
C GLN A 74 -3.98 -12.66 -12.34
N TYR A 75 -5.17 -12.23 -12.73
CA TYR A 75 -6.17 -13.13 -13.34
C TYR A 75 -5.65 -13.77 -14.63
N SER A 76 -4.91 -13.05 -15.46
CA SER A 76 -4.33 -13.63 -16.68
C SER A 76 -3.31 -14.75 -16.41
N LYS A 77 -2.69 -14.77 -15.24
CA LYS A 77 -1.79 -15.86 -14.82
C LYS A 77 -2.55 -17.10 -14.34
N ILE A 78 -3.80 -16.95 -13.91
CA ILE A 78 -4.63 -18.05 -13.38
C ILE A 78 -5.32 -18.81 -14.53
N GLY A 79 -5.45 -18.20 -15.70
CA GLY A 79 -6.13 -18.76 -16.87
C GLY A 79 -7.61 -18.39 -16.90
N GLU A 80 -8.41 -18.75 -15.88
CA GLU A 80 -9.81 -18.35 -15.79
C GLU A 80 -10.09 -17.50 -14.54
N PRO A 81 -10.81 -16.39 -14.68
CA PRO A 81 -11.21 -15.59 -13.54
C PRO A 81 -12.22 -16.34 -12.68
N GLN A 82 -12.02 -16.32 -11.38
CA GLN A 82 -12.96 -16.88 -10.41
C GLN A 82 -14.19 -15.98 -10.30
N ARG A 83 -15.20 -16.24 -11.12
CA ARG A 83 -16.44 -15.45 -11.17
C ARG A 83 -17.37 -15.78 -10.02
N ILE A 84 -18.05 -14.73 -9.52
CA ILE A 84 -19.16 -14.86 -8.57
C ILE A 84 -20.45 -14.74 -9.37
N ILE A 85 -21.20 -15.83 -9.47
CA ILE A 85 -22.45 -15.91 -10.23
C ILE A 85 -23.61 -15.60 -9.28
N GLU A 86 -23.87 -14.33 -9.03
CA GLU A 86 -25.03 -13.86 -8.26
C GLU A 86 -25.61 -12.61 -8.95
N PRO A 87 -26.62 -12.80 -9.81
CA PRO A 87 -27.18 -11.69 -10.62
C PRO A 87 -27.74 -10.54 -9.80
N ARG A 88 -28.33 -10.83 -8.63
CA ARG A 88 -28.88 -9.78 -7.75
C ARG A 88 -27.77 -8.91 -7.16
N LEU A 89 -26.67 -9.52 -6.74
CA LEU A 89 -25.51 -8.78 -6.24
C LEU A 89 -24.89 -7.94 -7.36
N LEU A 90 -24.74 -8.49 -8.56
CA LEU A 90 -24.24 -7.76 -9.70
C LEU A 90 -25.14 -6.56 -10.04
N ASN A 91 -26.47 -6.73 -10.04
CA ASN A 91 -27.41 -5.64 -10.27
C ASN A 91 -27.33 -4.56 -9.17
N ALA A 92 -27.20 -4.94 -7.91
CA ALA A 92 -27.05 -3.99 -6.81
C ALA A 92 -25.74 -3.19 -6.94
N VAL A 93 -24.63 -3.84 -7.32
CA VAL A 93 -23.37 -3.16 -7.59
C VAL A 93 -23.48 -2.22 -8.79
N LYS A 94 -24.12 -2.67 -9.90
CA LYS A 94 -24.37 -1.81 -11.06
C LYS A 94 -25.22 -0.58 -10.75
N SER A 95 -26.18 -0.70 -9.86
CA SER A 95 -27.01 0.44 -9.45
C SER A 95 -26.22 1.52 -8.69
N GLN A 96 -25.12 1.16 -8.05
CA GLN A 96 -24.28 2.11 -7.32
C GLN A 96 -23.07 2.61 -8.11
N LEU A 97 -22.39 1.71 -8.83
CA LEU A 97 -21.16 2.02 -9.54
C LEU A 97 -21.35 2.30 -11.03
N GLY A 98 -22.57 2.08 -11.54
CA GLY A 98 -22.89 2.29 -12.94
C GLY A 98 -22.83 1.03 -13.81
N PRO A 99 -23.27 1.13 -15.08
CA PRO A 99 -23.41 0.01 -15.98
C PRO A 99 -22.09 -0.60 -16.48
N SER A 100 -20.98 0.07 -16.23
CA SER A 100 -19.64 -0.40 -16.66
C SER A 100 -19.13 -1.62 -15.88
N VAL A 101 -19.80 -2.00 -14.79
CA VAL A 101 -19.48 -3.22 -14.05
C VAL A 101 -20.08 -4.41 -14.76
N ASP A 102 -19.27 -5.24 -15.42
CA ASP A 102 -19.74 -6.38 -16.21
C ASP A 102 -19.90 -7.66 -15.39
N GLU A 103 -19.00 -7.90 -14.46
CA GLU A 103 -18.97 -9.14 -13.67
C GLU A 103 -18.40 -8.92 -12.26
N LEU A 104 -18.70 -9.85 -11.36
CA LEU A 104 -18.11 -9.94 -10.05
C LEU A 104 -17.08 -11.07 -10.03
N ARG A 105 -15.90 -10.80 -9.43
CA ARG A 105 -14.82 -11.77 -9.32
C ARG A 105 -14.35 -11.90 -7.87
N ARG A 106 -13.92 -13.09 -7.51
CA ARG A 106 -13.13 -13.27 -6.28
C ARG A 106 -11.78 -12.58 -6.44
N ALA A 107 -11.16 -12.24 -5.33
CA ALA A 107 -9.78 -11.77 -5.37
C ALA A 107 -8.85 -12.85 -6.00
N PRO A 108 -7.75 -12.44 -6.67
CA PRO A 108 -6.85 -13.38 -7.31
C PRO A 108 -6.26 -14.36 -6.29
N TRP A 109 -6.49 -15.63 -6.48
CA TRP A 109 -6.02 -16.68 -5.60
C TRP A 109 -5.89 -18.02 -6.35
N ILE A 110 -4.91 -18.84 -5.98
CA ILE A 110 -4.75 -20.20 -6.44
C ILE A 110 -4.56 -21.09 -5.21
N GLN A 111 -5.15 -22.28 -5.25
CA GLN A 111 -4.90 -23.31 -4.25
C GLN A 111 -3.44 -23.75 -4.30
N ASP A 112 -2.78 -23.80 -3.14
CA ASP A 112 -1.41 -24.31 -3.04
C ASP A 112 -1.37 -25.78 -3.44
N GLU A 113 -0.71 -26.08 -4.55
CA GLU A 113 -0.32 -27.44 -4.88
C GLU A 113 1.15 -27.66 -4.48
N PRO A 114 1.48 -28.76 -3.82
CA PRO A 114 2.85 -29.05 -3.44
C PRO A 114 3.78 -29.04 -4.67
N GLY A 115 4.79 -28.14 -4.64
CA GLY A 115 5.78 -28.02 -5.70
C GLY A 115 5.47 -27.01 -6.79
N GLN A 116 4.35 -26.30 -6.77
CA GLN A 116 4.07 -25.23 -7.71
C GLN A 116 4.48 -23.85 -7.14
N ASP A 117 5.43 -23.21 -7.81
CA ASP A 117 5.93 -21.85 -7.51
C ASP A 117 4.90 -20.75 -7.90
N LEU A 118 3.81 -21.13 -8.58
CA LEU A 118 2.82 -20.22 -9.14
C LEU A 118 1.89 -19.63 -8.07
N SER A 119 1.48 -20.43 -7.07
CA SER A 119 0.66 -19.97 -5.95
C SER A 119 1.35 -18.89 -5.12
N MET A 120 2.68 -18.86 -5.14
CA MET A 120 3.47 -17.84 -4.43
C MET A 120 3.53 -16.49 -5.16
N ARG A 121 3.11 -16.45 -6.44
CA ARG A 121 3.18 -15.29 -7.32
C ARG A 121 1.83 -14.67 -7.63
N ILE A 122 0.75 -15.29 -7.13
CA ILE A 122 -0.61 -14.86 -7.36
C ILE A 122 -1.22 -14.36 -6.06
N GLY A 123 -1.80 -13.18 -6.12
CA GLY A 123 -2.43 -12.54 -4.99
C GLY A 123 -2.93 -11.15 -5.30
N VAL A 124 -3.36 -10.42 -4.29
CA VAL A 124 -3.77 -9.03 -4.43
C VAL A 124 -2.54 -8.16 -4.62
N PRO A 125 -2.42 -7.44 -5.76
CA PRO A 125 -1.27 -6.60 -6.00
C PRO A 125 -1.27 -5.39 -5.07
N THR A 126 -0.09 -5.11 -4.52
CA THR A 126 0.14 -3.98 -3.63
C THR A 126 1.41 -3.23 -4.04
N THR A 127 1.55 -1.99 -3.58
CA THR A 127 2.76 -1.20 -3.73
C THR A 127 3.25 -0.71 -2.37
N LEU A 128 4.56 -0.49 -2.23
CA LEU A 128 5.11 0.14 -1.03
C LEU A 128 4.50 1.55 -0.86
N PHE A 129 3.92 1.81 0.30
CA PHE A 129 3.38 3.12 0.64
C PHE A 129 3.39 3.35 2.15
N PRO A 130 3.97 4.46 2.62
CA PRO A 130 4.73 5.43 1.87
C PRO A 130 6.10 4.89 1.41
N GLN A 131 6.69 5.53 0.39
CA GLN A 131 8.03 5.18 -0.09
C GLN A 131 9.15 5.80 0.78
N TRP A 132 8.81 6.74 1.65
CA TRP A 132 9.75 7.29 2.63
C TRP A 132 9.93 6.33 3.78
N LEU A 133 11.19 5.96 4.04
CA LEU A 133 11.59 5.04 5.08
C LEU A 133 12.55 5.72 6.06
N ARG A 134 12.51 5.29 7.32
CA ARG A 134 13.42 5.72 8.37
C ARG A 134 14.25 4.54 8.88
N CYS A 135 15.56 4.69 8.94
CA CYS A 135 16.44 3.73 9.59
C CYS A 135 16.23 3.75 11.11
N THR A 136 16.04 2.58 11.72
CA THR A 136 15.86 2.45 13.16
C THR A 136 17.16 2.67 13.96
N GLY A 137 18.33 2.57 13.30
CA GLY A 137 19.62 2.72 13.95
C GLY A 137 20.17 4.14 13.95
N CYS A 138 20.17 4.83 12.82
CA CYS A 138 20.76 6.17 12.69
C CYS A 138 19.74 7.26 12.38
N ASN A 139 18.44 6.92 12.28
CA ASN A 139 17.35 7.83 11.91
C ASN A 139 17.45 8.45 10.51
N LEU A 140 18.31 7.93 9.63
CA LEU A 140 18.33 8.34 8.23
C LEU A 140 16.93 8.22 7.64
N LEU A 141 16.45 9.30 7.05
CA LEU A 141 15.19 9.36 6.34
C LEU A 141 15.48 9.49 4.85
N SER A 142 15.01 8.53 4.07
CA SER A 142 15.25 8.48 2.62
C SER A 142 14.12 7.73 1.92
N ARG A 143 14.03 7.87 0.59
CA ARG A 143 13.07 7.12 -0.21
C ARG A 143 13.58 5.70 -0.46
N ALA A 144 12.67 4.75 -0.54
CA ALA A 144 12.99 3.35 -0.81
C ALA A 144 13.66 3.13 -2.17
N GLU A 145 13.36 3.98 -3.17
CA GLU A 145 13.95 3.95 -4.52
C GLU A 145 15.39 4.46 -4.57
N TRP A 146 15.84 5.18 -3.53
CA TRP A 146 17.22 5.66 -3.45
C TRP A 146 18.13 4.57 -2.85
N ASN A 147 19.41 4.67 -3.09
CA ASN A 147 20.38 3.60 -2.77
C ASN A 147 20.68 3.39 -1.28
N GLU A 148 20.09 4.18 -0.38
CA GLU A 148 20.31 4.09 1.07
C GLU A 148 19.70 2.82 1.68
N PHE A 149 18.58 2.38 1.13
CA PHE A 149 17.88 1.20 1.62
C PHE A 149 17.89 0.07 0.59
N VAL A 150 17.95 -1.15 1.08
CA VAL A 150 17.90 -2.35 0.26
C VAL A 150 16.75 -3.21 0.71
N TYR A 151 15.94 -3.57 -0.25
CA TYR A 151 14.88 -4.54 -0.06
C TYR A 151 15.43 -5.97 -0.01
N GLU A 152 15.00 -6.73 0.97
CA GLU A 152 15.31 -8.14 1.09
C GLU A 152 14.06 -8.94 1.41
N ASN A 153 13.85 -10.00 0.63
CA ASN A 153 12.89 -11.03 0.92
C ASN A 153 13.58 -12.39 0.77
N THR A 154 14.05 -12.92 1.88
CA THR A 154 14.79 -14.20 1.90
C THR A 154 13.90 -15.40 1.65
N ARG A 155 12.58 -15.23 1.81
CA ARG A 155 11.59 -16.29 1.62
C ARG A 155 10.41 -15.76 0.82
N LYS A 156 10.39 -16.04 -0.48
CA LYS A 156 9.36 -15.54 -1.41
C LYS A 156 7.92 -15.84 -0.96
N HIS A 157 7.70 -16.97 -0.32
CA HIS A 157 6.41 -17.41 0.21
C HIS A 157 6.06 -16.81 1.60
N ARG A 158 6.90 -15.93 2.12
CA ARG A 158 6.73 -15.28 3.44
C ARG A 158 6.86 -13.78 3.29
N PRO A 159 5.83 -13.08 2.79
CA PRO A 159 5.84 -11.62 2.65
C PRO A 159 6.02 -10.90 4.00
N ASP A 160 5.67 -11.57 5.11
CA ASP A 160 5.95 -11.10 6.46
C ASP A 160 7.45 -10.99 6.80
N LYS A 161 8.31 -11.63 6.02
CA LYS A 161 9.78 -11.54 6.14
C LYS A 161 10.40 -10.51 5.21
N ALA A 162 9.62 -9.94 4.30
CA ALA A 162 10.07 -8.87 3.43
C ALA A 162 10.35 -7.60 4.23
N GLN A 163 11.52 -7.01 4.04
CA GLN A 163 11.98 -5.88 4.84
C GLN A 163 12.98 -5.01 4.07
N PHE A 164 12.98 -3.73 4.38
CA PHE A 164 14.02 -2.81 3.96
C PHE A 164 15.10 -2.67 5.03
N PHE A 165 16.35 -2.54 4.59
CA PHE A 165 17.51 -2.39 5.47
C PHE A 165 18.41 -1.25 5.00
N HIS A 166 18.93 -0.49 5.96
CA HIS A 166 20.09 0.37 5.78
C HIS A 166 21.37 -0.47 5.97
N LYS A 167 22.13 -0.69 4.89
CA LYS A 167 23.25 -1.64 4.88
C LYS A 167 24.40 -1.23 5.80
N ASP A 168 24.84 0.01 5.68
CA ASP A 168 26.07 0.50 6.31
C ASP A 168 25.77 1.46 7.47
N CYS A 169 24.77 1.10 8.28
CA CYS A 169 24.37 1.92 9.41
C CYS A 169 25.41 1.87 10.53
N ARG A 170 25.99 3.01 10.85
CA ARG A 170 26.91 3.17 11.99
C ARG A 170 26.22 3.55 13.30
N GLY A 171 24.87 3.64 13.30
CA GLY A 171 24.11 4.06 14.48
C GLY A 171 24.15 5.58 14.72
N LYS A 172 23.66 5.99 15.89
CA LYS A 172 23.77 7.36 16.38
C LYS A 172 25.04 7.49 17.23
N GLY A 173 25.89 8.46 16.90
CA GLY A 173 27.07 8.76 17.69
C GLY A 173 28.35 8.85 16.86
N SER A 174 29.33 9.60 17.38
CA SER A 174 30.60 9.90 16.73
C SER A 174 31.66 8.79 16.92
N GLY A 175 31.29 7.65 17.47
CA GLY A 175 32.21 6.52 17.64
C GLY A 175 32.38 5.74 16.34
N ALA A 176 33.55 5.17 16.12
CA ALA A 176 33.83 4.26 15.00
C ALA A 176 33.12 2.90 15.19
N ALA A 177 31.80 2.94 15.36
CA ALA A 177 31.01 1.72 15.42
C ALA A 177 31.10 0.99 14.08
N LYS A 178 31.28 -0.33 14.14
CA LYS A 178 31.26 -1.19 12.97
C LYS A 178 29.93 -0.99 12.22
N ALA A 179 30.00 -0.77 10.91
CA ALA A 179 28.80 -0.68 10.08
C ALA A 179 27.97 -1.97 10.22
N MET A 180 26.70 -1.81 10.47
CA MET A 180 25.76 -2.92 10.67
C MET A 180 24.51 -2.70 9.83
N LYS A 181 23.94 -3.79 9.38
CA LYS A 181 22.63 -3.78 8.73
C LYS A 181 21.54 -3.49 9.77
N ARG A 182 20.73 -2.45 9.54
CA ARG A 182 19.64 -2.04 10.43
C ARG A 182 18.32 -1.96 9.68
N PRO A 183 17.20 -2.40 10.30
CA PRO A 183 15.89 -2.29 9.69
C PRO A 183 15.52 -0.84 9.38
N ALA A 184 14.78 -0.67 8.30
CA ALA A 184 14.09 0.57 7.96
C ALA A 184 12.58 0.38 8.11
N VAL A 185 11.90 1.39 8.63
CA VAL A 185 10.46 1.40 8.87
C VAL A 185 9.80 2.55 8.12
N PRO A 186 8.50 2.47 7.77
CA PRO A 186 7.80 3.55 7.09
C PRO A 186 7.86 4.87 7.87
N ALA A 187 8.07 5.97 7.17
CA ALA A 187 7.88 7.31 7.70
C ALA A 187 6.39 7.65 7.66
N ARG A 188 5.76 7.84 8.83
CA ARG A 188 4.32 7.73 9.02
C ARG A 188 3.51 8.99 8.68
N PHE A 189 4.12 10.05 8.19
CA PHE A 189 3.40 11.28 7.86
C PHE A 189 2.99 11.29 6.40
N LEU A 190 1.72 11.61 6.16
CA LEU A 190 1.07 11.67 4.87
C LEU A 190 0.37 13.01 4.71
N LEU A 191 0.00 13.36 3.50
CA LEU A 191 -0.89 14.47 3.19
C LEU A 191 -2.21 13.93 2.64
N THR A 192 -3.30 14.56 3.03
CA THR A 192 -4.64 14.32 2.47
C THR A 192 -5.35 15.65 2.20
N CYS A 193 -6.36 15.65 1.34
CA CYS A 193 -7.26 16.77 1.14
C CYS A 193 -8.72 16.36 1.38
N ILE A 194 -9.63 17.32 1.32
CA ILE A 194 -11.07 17.06 1.55
C ILE A 194 -11.69 16.18 0.45
N ASP A 195 -11.12 16.17 -0.75
CA ASP A 195 -11.58 15.34 -1.88
C ASP A 195 -11.05 13.90 -1.81
N GLY A 196 -10.33 13.53 -0.73
CA GLY A 196 -9.86 12.17 -0.48
C GLY A 196 -8.55 11.79 -1.17
N HIS A 197 -7.84 12.71 -1.82
CA HIS A 197 -6.52 12.43 -2.35
C HIS A 197 -5.53 12.17 -1.21
N LEU A 198 -4.61 11.24 -1.47
CA LEU A 198 -3.60 10.84 -0.51
C LEU A 198 -2.20 10.96 -1.14
N ASP A 199 -1.30 11.59 -0.43
CA ASP A 199 0.08 11.75 -0.89
C ASP A 199 1.08 11.57 0.24
N GLU A 200 2.32 11.39 -0.11
CA GLU A 200 3.42 11.32 0.84
C GLU A 200 3.76 12.73 1.34
N PHE A 201 4.21 12.80 2.58
CA PHE A 201 4.67 14.07 3.13
C PHE A 201 5.95 14.55 2.42
N PRO A 202 6.01 15.81 1.95
CA PRO A 202 7.13 16.34 1.17
C PRO A 202 8.29 16.77 2.10
N TYR A 203 9.00 15.82 2.69
CA TYR A 203 10.02 16.07 3.70
C TYR A 203 11.13 17.02 3.24
N LEU A 204 11.55 16.95 1.98
CA LEU A 204 12.58 17.82 1.43
C LEU A 204 12.12 19.28 1.36
N GLU A 205 10.95 19.51 0.82
CA GLU A 205 10.34 20.83 0.73
C GLU A 205 10.07 21.40 2.12
N TRP A 206 9.55 20.57 2.99
CA TRP A 206 9.24 20.94 4.36
C TRP A 206 10.46 21.46 5.14
N VAL A 207 11.55 20.70 5.16
CA VAL A 207 12.75 21.05 5.93
C VAL A 207 13.45 22.29 5.37
N HIS A 208 13.33 22.55 4.06
CA HIS A 208 13.92 23.72 3.40
C HIS A 208 13.01 24.94 3.39
N ASN A 209 11.84 24.85 4.04
CA ASN A 209 10.87 25.93 4.16
C ASN A 209 10.37 26.44 2.79
N SER A 210 10.21 25.55 1.85
CA SER A 210 9.71 25.82 0.51
C SER A 210 8.34 25.17 0.35
N ILE A 211 7.39 25.93 -0.18
CA ILE A 211 6.06 25.44 -0.56
C ILE A 211 6.06 25.42 -2.09
N GLY A 212 6.09 24.20 -2.68
CA GLY A 212 6.08 24.04 -4.13
C GLY A 212 7.32 23.36 -4.69
N ARG A 213 7.47 23.41 -6.03
CA ARG A 213 8.46 22.62 -6.76
C ARG A 213 9.91 23.17 -6.72
N ASP A 214 10.11 24.42 -6.35
CA ASP A 214 11.40 25.12 -6.46
C ASP A 214 12.19 25.12 -5.14
N TRP A 215 12.09 24.04 -4.38
CA TRP A 215 12.92 23.92 -3.19
C TRP A 215 14.39 23.70 -3.57
N GLN A 216 15.29 24.34 -2.85
CA GLN A 216 16.72 24.13 -3.01
C GLN A 216 17.40 24.01 -1.65
N CYS A 217 18.32 23.05 -1.57
CA CYS A 217 19.20 22.95 -0.42
C CYS A 217 20.28 24.02 -0.51
N SER A 218 20.48 24.81 0.55
CA SER A 218 21.52 25.85 0.59
C SER A 218 22.94 25.29 0.46
N SER A 219 23.14 23.99 0.59
CA SER A 219 24.42 23.32 0.30
C SER A 219 24.63 22.97 -1.17
N GLY A 220 23.66 23.25 -2.06
CA GLY A 220 23.73 22.90 -3.48
C GLY A 220 23.56 21.42 -3.80
N VAL A 221 23.30 20.57 -2.81
CA VAL A 221 23.10 19.13 -3.01
C VAL A 221 21.67 18.88 -3.49
N PRO A 222 21.45 18.27 -4.67
CA PRO A 222 20.09 18.07 -5.22
C PRO A 222 19.24 17.10 -4.41
N ASN A 223 19.83 16.03 -3.85
CA ASN A 223 19.14 15.05 -3.02
C ASN A 223 19.83 14.93 -1.66
N PRO A 224 19.63 15.92 -0.76
CA PRO A 224 20.28 15.90 0.54
C PRO A 224 19.68 14.81 1.42
N LYS A 225 20.54 14.15 2.20
CA LYS A 225 20.11 13.18 3.19
C LYS A 225 19.40 13.88 4.34
N LEU A 226 18.32 13.27 4.80
CA LEU A 226 17.54 13.76 5.93
C LEU A 226 17.71 12.85 7.14
N GLU A 227 17.48 13.39 8.31
CA GLU A 227 17.35 12.66 9.56
C GLU A 227 15.95 12.93 10.14
N MET A 228 15.25 11.87 10.57
CA MET A 228 13.99 11.97 11.31
C MET A 228 14.23 11.50 12.76
N SER A 229 14.29 12.42 13.69
CA SER A 229 14.49 12.12 15.11
C SER A 229 13.22 12.36 15.91
N GLU A 230 12.98 11.47 16.88
CA GLU A 230 11.91 11.60 17.85
C GLU A 230 12.51 12.06 19.18
N SER A 231 11.86 13.00 19.82
CA SER A 231 12.22 13.50 21.15
C SER A 231 10.97 13.69 21.98
N GLN A 232 11.08 13.47 23.28
CA GLN A 232 10.05 13.89 24.22
C GLN A 232 10.30 15.33 24.63
N SER A 233 9.27 16.16 24.50
CA SER A 233 9.27 17.53 25.00
C SER A 233 8.21 17.67 26.11
N ASN A 234 8.25 18.78 26.85
CA ASN A 234 7.26 19.07 27.89
C ASN A 234 5.81 19.18 27.35
N THR A 235 5.68 19.35 26.01
CA THR A 235 4.40 19.43 25.28
C THR A 235 4.00 18.12 24.62
N GLY A 236 4.73 17.02 24.86
CA GLY A 236 4.50 15.70 24.28
C GLY A 236 5.57 15.25 23.28
N PRO A 237 5.36 14.12 22.61
CA PRO A 237 6.31 13.59 21.63
C PRO A 237 6.43 14.55 20.44
N SER A 238 7.66 14.86 20.06
CA SER A 238 8.01 15.74 18.95
C SER A 238 8.87 15.00 17.94
N VAL A 239 8.50 15.11 16.66
CA VAL A 239 9.28 14.57 15.55
C VAL A 239 9.95 15.74 14.82
N ARG A 240 11.27 15.66 14.68
CA ARG A 240 12.09 16.65 13.99
C ARG A 240 12.69 16.07 12.73
N ILE A 241 12.55 16.79 11.63
CA ILE A 241 13.22 16.51 10.37
C ILE A 241 14.41 17.46 10.25
N LYS A 242 15.59 16.93 9.94
CA LYS A 242 16.83 17.69 9.79
C LYS A 242 17.50 17.33 8.47
N CYS A 243 17.92 18.32 7.70
CA CYS A 243 18.78 18.13 6.54
C CYS A 243 20.23 17.96 7.02
N LEU A 244 20.88 16.85 6.66
CA LEU A 244 22.26 16.59 7.06
C LEU A 244 23.29 17.41 6.28
N SER A 245 22.91 17.94 5.11
CA SER A 245 23.78 18.75 4.26
C SER A 245 23.81 20.22 4.69
N CYS A 246 22.68 20.87 4.85
CA CYS A 246 22.60 22.29 5.21
C CYS A 246 22.24 22.56 6.68
N GLN A 247 22.02 21.53 7.48
CA GLN A 247 21.69 21.58 8.90
C GLN A 247 20.32 22.23 9.24
N LYS A 248 19.54 22.70 8.25
CA LYS A 248 18.18 23.18 8.51
C LYS A 248 17.32 22.07 9.13
N SER A 249 16.46 22.45 10.06
CA SER A 249 15.56 21.51 10.70
C SER A 249 14.18 22.12 10.98
N ARG A 250 13.14 21.28 10.92
CA ARG A 250 11.75 21.65 11.29
C ARG A 250 11.09 20.52 12.05
N THR A 251 10.14 20.88 12.89
CA THR A 251 9.34 19.91 13.63
C THR A 251 8.05 19.60 12.88
N MET A 252 7.54 18.39 13.05
CA MET A 252 6.25 18.00 12.45
C MET A 252 5.06 18.68 13.15
N GLN A 253 5.23 19.14 14.37
CA GLN A 253 4.22 19.93 15.10
C GLN A 253 3.91 21.26 14.38
N GLU A 254 4.88 21.85 13.67
CA GLU A 254 4.66 23.06 12.87
C GLU A 254 3.74 22.84 11.66
N ALA A 255 3.46 21.58 11.29
CA ALA A 255 2.54 21.21 10.21
C ALA A 255 1.11 20.97 10.71
N THR A 256 0.85 21.10 12.01
CA THR A 256 -0.46 20.81 12.59
C THR A 256 -1.25 22.08 12.90
N GLY A 257 -2.59 21.96 12.89
CA GLY A 257 -3.53 23.05 13.11
C GLY A 257 -3.58 24.04 11.95
N GLU A 258 -4.50 25.00 12.00
CA GLU A 258 -4.76 25.95 10.90
C GLU A 258 -3.50 26.69 10.41
N LYS A 259 -2.67 27.16 11.34
CA LYS A 259 -1.40 27.83 11.00
C LYS A 259 -0.37 26.90 10.38
N GLY A 260 -0.42 25.62 10.71
CA GLY A 260 0.45 24.60 10.16
C GLY A 260 -0.02 24.15 8.78
N GLU A 261 -1.30 23.92 8.62
CA GLU A 261 -1.94 23.55 7.35
C GLU A 261 -1.68 24.60 6.27
N ALA A 262 -1.73 25.89 6.61
CA ALA A 262 -1.39 26.99 5.69
C ALA A 262 0.06 26.97 5.17
N LYS A 263 0.94 26.19 5.79
CA LYS A 263 2.36 26.02 5.35
C LYS A 263 2.55 24.74 4.53
N LEU A 264 1.52 23.93 4.36
CA LEU A 264 1.57 22.71 3.55
C LEU A 264 1.34 23.05 2.07
N PRO A 265 1.83 22.23 1.13
CA PRO A 265 1.55 22.44 -0.29
C PRO A 265 0.08 22.20 -0.61
N PHE A 266 -0.41 22.74 -1.71
CA PHE A 266 -1.70 22.35 -2.26
C PHE A 266 -1.69 20.88 -2.68
N CYS A 267 -2.88 20.30 -2.72
CA CYS A 267 -3.06 18.92 -3.16
C CYS A 267 -2.61 18.76 -4.61
N ARG A 268 -1.88 17.68 -4.88
CA ARG A 268 -1.45 17.33 -6.23
C ARG A 268 -2.45 16.44 -6.96
N GLY A 269 -3.59 16.10 -6.34
CA GLY A 269 -4.59 15.19 -6.90
C GLY A 269 -4.08 13.78 -7.10
N ARG A 270 -3.20 13.28 -6.23
CA ARG A 270 -2.59 11.96 -6.37
C ARG A 270 -3.53 10.85 -5.90
N HIS A 271 -3.67 9.82 -6.74
CA HIS A 271 -4.28 8.53 -6.42
C HIS A 271 -3.18 7.45 -6.42
N PRO A 272 -2.51 7.19 -5.29
CA PRO A 272 -1.33 6.29 -5.27
C PRO A 272 -1.65 4.86 -5.72
N HIS A 273 -2.87 4.39 -5.44
CA HIS A 273 -3.34 3.05 -5.81
C HIS A 273 -3.62 2.87 -7.31
N LEU A 274 -3.81 3.97 -8.04
CA LEU A 274 -4.00 3.97 -9.50
C LEU A 274 -2.74 4.44 -10.25
N GLY A 275 -1.81 5.08 -9.54
CA GLY A 275 -0.62 5.67 -10.14
C GLY A 275 -0.90 6.90 -11.01
N VAL A 276 -2.05 7.57 -10.80
CA VAL A 276 -2.48 8.74 -11.60
C VAL A 276 -2.60 9.99 -10.73
N PHE A 277 -2.66 11.13 -11.41
CA PHE A 277 -2.90 12.44 -10.82
C PHE A 277 -4.10 13.08 -11.52
N GLU A 278 -4.93 13.77 -10.76
CA GLU A 278 -6.00 14.61 -11.29
C GLU A 278 -5.83 16.06 -10.82
N ARG A 279 -6.55 16.97 -11.44
CA ARG A 279 -6.51 18.38 -11.03
C ARG A 279 -7.21 18.55 -9.69
N CYS A 280 -6.51 19.08 -8.69
CA CYS A 280 -7.07 19.42 -7.39
C CYS A 280 -6.47 20.72 -6.90
N GLU A 281 -7.31 21.62 -6.39
CA GLU A 281 -6.91 22.95 -5.88
C GLU A 281 -7.11 23.07 -4.36
N GLN A 282 -7.37 21.95 -3.69
CA GLN A 282 -7.62 21.90 -2.26
C GLN A 282 -6.34 22.08 -1.45
N GLY A 283 -6.48 22.69 -0.27
CA GLY A 283 -5.43 22.66 0.75
C GLY A 283 -5.24 21.23 1.30
N THR A 284 -4.01 20.93 1.72
CA THR A 284 -3.71 19.65 2.33
C THR A 284 -3.68 19.71 3.85
N LYS A 285 -3.91 18.57 4.47
CA LYS A 285 -3.81 18.33 5.92
C LYS A 285 -2.83 17.22 6.20
N LEU A 286 -2.16 17.32 7.36
CA LEU A 286 -1.30 16.26 7.85
C LEU A 286 -2.15 15.08 8.33
N MET A 287 -1.81 13.88 7.87
CA MET A 287 -2.40 12.63 8.31
C MET A 287 -1.32 11.66 8.74
N LEU A 288 -1.63 10.79 9.71
CA LEU A 288 -0.75 9.70 10.09
C LEU A 288 -1.13 8.43 9.33
N LEU A 289 -0.13 7.68 8.89
CA LEU A 289 -0.32 6.34 8.36
C LEU A 289 -1.04 5.46 9.38
N GLY A 290 -2.07 4.75 8.94
CA GLY A 290 -2.91 3.93 9.81
C GLY A 290 -3.96 4.71 10.61
N ALA A 291 -4.18 6.00 10.31
CA ALA A 291 -5.28 6.76 10.90
C ALA A 291 -6.63 6.14 10.47
N ALA A 292 -7.57 6.04 11.42
CA ALA A 292 -8.86 5.39 11.19
C ALA A 292 -9.74 6.08 10.13
N ASN A 293 -9.46 7.34 9.83
CA ASN A 293 -10.15 8.14 8.81
C ASN A 293 -9.46 8.12 7.44
N GLN A 294 -8.49 7.24 7.22
CA GLN A 294 -7.77 7.17 5.96
C GLN A 294 -8.57 6.48 4.86
N TRP A 295 -9.38 5.50 5.21
CA TRP A 295 -10.13 4.70 4.27
C TRP A 295 -11.40 4.13 4.93
N PHE A 296 -12.52 4.17 4.20
CA PHE A 296 -13.79 3.63 4.66
C PHE A 296 -14.38 2.70 3.61
N PRO A 297 -14.85 1.49 3.99
CA PRO A 297 -15.52 0.60 3.06
C PRO A 297 -16.94 1.06 2.77
N ALA A 298 -17.35 0.98 1.50
CA ALA A 298 -18.75 0.97 1.12
C ALA A 298 -19.17 -0.47 0.89
N ASN A 299 -19.99 -1.03 1.77
CA ASN A 299 -20.38 -2.44 1.72
C ASN A 299 -21.81 -2.62 1.26
N ILE A 300 -22.02 -3.62 0.41
CA ILE A 300 -23.34 -4.12 0.01
C ILE A 300 -23.42 -5.58 0.45
N SER A 301 -24.50 -5.91 1.15
CA SER A 301 -24.79 -7.29 1.55
C SER A 301 -26.14 -7.72 0.99
N LEU A 302 -26.19 -8.86 0.35
CA LEU A 302 -27.39 -9.48 -0.13
C LEU A 302 -27.53 -10.89 0.40
N LEU A 303 -28.79 -11.28 0.70
CA LEU A 303 -29.08 -12.65 1.07
C LEU A 303 -29.09 -13.53 -0.18
N VAL A 304 -28.22 -14.53 -0.19
CA VAL A 304 -28.21 -15.56 -1.24
C VAL A 304 -29.35 -16.52 -0.94
N MET A 305 -30.35 -16.56 -1.83
CA MET A 305 -31.36 -17.60 -1.80
C MET A 305 -30.91 -18.70 -2.74
N PRO A 306 -30.70 -19.94 -2.26
CA PRO A 306 -30.39 -21.05 -3.15
C PRO A 306 -31.49 -21.17 -4.20
N THR A 307 -31.09 -21.21 -5.46
CA THR A 307 -32.03 -21.55 -6.54
C THR A 307 -32.54 -22.93 -6.23
N MET A 308 -33.80 -23.05 -5.84
CA MET A 308 -34.46 -24.35 -5.78
C MET A 308 -34.25 -24.97 -7.17
N GLN A 309 -33.42 -26.00 -7.26
CA GLN A 309 -33.47 -26.84 -8.45
C GLN A 309 -34.91 -27.21 -8.60
N LYS A 310 -35.55 -26.84 -9.72
CA LYS A 310 -36.87 -27.34 -10.08
C LYS A 310 -36.69 -28.85 -10.19
N ARG A 311 -36.93 -29.56 -9.08
CA ARG A 311 -37.09 -31.01 -9.16
C ARG A 311 -38.19 -31.21 -10.16
N SER A 312 -37.91 -31.98 -11.18
CA SER A 312 -38.94 -32.33 -12.15
C SER A 312 -40.06 -33.06 -11.41
N ILE A 313 -41.27 -32.98 -11.88
CA ILE A 313 -42.38 -33.73 -11.29
C ILE A 313 -42.04 -35.24 -11.26
N SER A 314 -41.26 -35.72 -12.24
CA SER A 314 -40.73 -37.07 -12.28
C SER A 314 -39.84 -37.41 -11.09
N ASP A 315 -38.92 -36.47 -10.69
CA ASP A 315 -38.02 -36.71 -9.53
C ASP A 315 -38.80 -36.75 -8.22
N LEU A 316 -39.87 -35.95 -8.08
CA LEU A 316 -40.76 -35.96 -6.93
C LEU A 316 -41.59 -37.28 -6.87
N VAL A 317 -42.06 -37.78 -8.02
CA VAL A 317 -42.80 -39.03 -8.13
C VAL A 317 -41.89 -40.22 -7.75
N GLU A 318 -40.63 -40.23 -8.18
CA GLU A 318 -39.67 -41.26 -7.77
C GLU A 318 -39.36 -41.19 -6.28
N LEU A 319 -39.21 -39.97 -5.71
CA LEU A 319 -38.99 -39.82 -4.28
C LEU A 319 -40.17 -40.34 -3.43
N VAL A 320 -41.39 -40.05 -3.90
CA VAL A 320 -42.64 -40.56 -3.22
C VAL A 320 -42.77 -42.07 -3.35
N ARG A 321 -42.39 -42.67 -4.49
CA ARG A 321 -42.39 -44.11 -4.70
C ARG A 321 -41.32 -44.87 -3.89
N ALA A 322 -40.24 -44.16 -3.51
CA ALA A 322 -39.17 -44.70 -2.68
C ALA A 322 -39.44 -44.62 -1.16
N LEU A 323 -40.54 -43.99 -0.76
CA LEU A 323 -40.95 -43.96 0.66
C LEU A 323 -41.60 -45.32 0.99
N PRO A 324 -41.18 -45.96 2.13
CA PRO A 324 -41.69 -47.27 2.56
C PRO A 324 -43.17 -47.25 2.95
#